data_e2881982f41802bc5685e39631f72d20
#
_entry.id   e2881982f41802bc5685e39631f72d20
#
_cell.length_a   1.000
_cell.length_b   1.000
_cell.length_c   1.000
_cell.angle_alpha   90.00
_cell.angle_beta   90.00
_cell.angle_gamma   90.00
#
_symmetry.space_group_name_H-M   'P 1'
#
loop_
_entity.id
_entity.type
_entity.pdbx_description
1 polymer ?
#
loop_
_entity_poly.entity_id
_entity_poly.type
_entity_poly.pdbx_seq_one_letter_code
_entity_poly.pdbx_strand_id
1 'polypeptide(L)'
;SLAMGTSHAYRQFVFQVFENNENNSMTIHNPAELDMIDSWEDYWYPTYLPDGYQITYAEEVPAKCLLIQPGTGAESLIITEYSQGTEISYDTEHSQISDIQILNYLGKRIAFENHTIIAYPTETMILEFRFDAGIPEQEVVKIAENMEYIAGS
;
A
#
# COMPACT_ATOMS: atom_id res chain seq x y z
N SER A 1 0.60 -20.73 2.69
CA SER A 1 0.95 -20.88 1.28
C SER A 1 2.22 -20.14 0.96
N LEU A 2 2.80 -20.48 -0.17
CA LEU A 2 4.04 -19.85 -0.59
C LEU A 2 3.85 -18.35 -0.84
N ALA A 3 2.74 -17.98 -1.44
CA ALA A 3 2.44 -16.59 -1.72
C ALA A 3 2.33 -15.76 -0.44
N MET A 4 1.75 -16.34 0.61
CA MET A 4 1.65 -15.65 1.87
C MET A 4 3.01 -15.34 2.47
N GLY A 5 3.88 -16.33 2.59
CA GLY A 5 5.20 -16.12 3.19
C GLY A 5 6.02 -15.10 2.42
N THR A 6 5.97 -15.18 1.07
CA THR A 6 6.71 -14.28 0.21
C THR A 6 6.20 -12.85 0.36
N SER A 7 4.88 -12.64 0.32
CA SER A 7 4.30 -11.31 0.43
C SER A 7 4.61 -10.67 1.78
N HIS A 8 4.50 -11.45 2.86
CA HIS A 8 4.75 -10.94 4.20
C HIS A 8 6.22 -10.56 4.38
N ALA A 9 7.13 -11.44 3.97
CA ALA A 9 8.56 -11.19 4.09
C ALA A 9 8.97 -9.97 3.27
N TYR A 10 8.42 -9.82 2.07
CA TYR A 10 8.71 -8.67 1.23
C TYR A 10 8.26 -7.38 1.88
N ARG A 11 7.05 -7.33 2.41
CA ARG A 11 6.55 -6.11 3.03
C ARG A 11 7.36 -5.73 4.27
N GLN A 12 7.79 -6.72 5.07
CA GLN A 12 8.65 -6.44 6.20
C GLN A 12 9.98 -5.86 5.76
N PHE A 13 10.54 -6.39 4.68
CA PHE A 13 11.78 -5.88 4.12
C PHE A 13 11.61 -4.43 3.66
N VAL A 14 10.53 -4.14 2.96
CA VAL A 14 10.25 -2.78 2.49
C VAL A 14 10.12 -1.82 3.67
N PHE A 15 9.39 -2.22 4.72
CA PHE A 15 9.25 -1.39 5.90
C PHE A 15 10.61 -1.11 6.56
N GLN A 16 11.46 -2.11 6.69
CA GLN A 16 12.78 -1.93 7.27
C GLN A 16 13.63 -0.94 6.47
N VAL A 17 13.57 -1.02 5.17
CA VAL A 17 14.28 -0.07 4.31
C VAL A 17 13.77 1.33 4.54
N PHE A 18 12.46 1.51 4.62
CA PHE A 18 11.88 2.83 4.85
C PHE A 18 12.25 3.37 6.23
N GLU A 19 12.22 2.56 7.26
CA GLU A 19 12.61 2.97 8.59
C GLU A 19 14.08 3.42 8.64
N ASN A 20 14.95 2.68 7.99
CA ASN A 20 16.35 3.04 7.92
C ASN A 20 16.54 4.36 7.21
N ASN A 21 15.81 4.59 6.14
CA ASN A 21 15.86 5.85 5.41
C ASN A 21 15.37 7.01 6.28
N GLU A 22 14.31 6.79 7.05
CA GLU A 22 13.86 7.80 7.98
C GLU A 22 14.91 8.18 9.00
N ASN A 23 15.58 7.20 9.58
CA ASN A 23 16.60 7.44 10.57
C ASN A 23 17.75 8.27 9.99
N ASN A 24 17.99 8.14 8.72
CA ASN A 24 19.02 8.89 8.04
C ASN A 24 18.54 10.24 7.53
N SER A 25 17.34 10.51 7.74
CA SER A 25 16.77 11.79 7.40
C SER A 25 16.85 12.16 6.00
N MET A 26 17.32 11.42 5.14
CA MET A 26 17.32 11.99 3.99
C MET A 26 16.78 11.29 2.99
N THR A 27 16.16 10.95 2.94
CA THR A 27 15.88 10.31 2.27
C THR A 27 14.91 9.98 1.61
N ILE A 28 14.16 10.49 1.79
CA ILE A 28 13.02 10.23 1.62
C ILE A 28 12.75 9.76 0.29
N HIS A 29 12.84 10.30 -0.68
CA HIS A 29 12.62 9.76 -1.97
C HIS A 29 13.75 10.11 -2.89
N ASN A 30 14.00 9.23 -3.81
CA ASN A 30 14.94 9.43 -4.88
C ASN A 30 14.11 9.78 -6.11
N PRO A 31 14.34 10.90 -6.74
CA PRO A 31 13.59 11.28 -7.95
C PRO A 31 13.59 10.22 -9.05
N ALA A 32 14.69 9.49 -9.18
CA ALA A 32 14.77 8.42 -10.16
C ALA A 32 13.84 7.25 -9.85
N GLU A 33 13.56 7.00 -8.57
CA GLU A 33 12.61 5.97 -8.18
C GLU A 33 11.18 6.38 -8.44
N LEU A 34 10.86 7.66 -8.27
CA LEU A 34 9.54 8.17 -8.59
C LEU A 34 9.34 8.26 -10.10
N ASP A 35 10.39 8.59 -10.85
CA ASP A 35 10.33 8.60 -12.30
C ASP A 35 10.02 7.21 -12.86
N MET A 36 10.35 6.16 -12.12
CA MET A 36 10.02 4.80 -12.53
C MET A 36 8.53 4.60 -12.74
N ILE A 37 7.69 5.32 -11.96
CA ILE A 37 6.24 5.20 -12.08
C ILE A 37 5.77 5.56 -13.49
N ASP A 38 6.43 6.52 -14.11
CA ASP A 38 6.06 6.95 -15.47
C ASP A 38 6.24 5.83 -16.50
N SER A 39 7.05 4.82 -16.18
CA SER A 39 7.24 3.69 -17.08
C SER A 39 6.30 2.52 -16.78
N TRP A 40 5.50 2.60 -15.70
CA TRP A 40 4.61 1.51 -15.34
C TRP A 40 3.42 1.44 -16.30
N GLU A 41 2.95 0.24 -16.53
CA GLU A 41 1.76 -0.04 -17.32
C GLU A 41 0.85 -0.94 -16.52
N ASP A 42 -0.44 -0.80 -16.71
CA ASP A 42 -1.46 -1.64 -16.07
C ASP A 42 -1.32 -1.62 -14.54
N TYR A 43 -1.54 -0.45 -13.98
CA TYR A 43 -1.41 -0.25 -12.53
C TYR A 43 -2.47 0.72 -12.02
N TRP A 44 -2.69 0.70 -10.70
CA TRP A 44 -3.58 1.64 -10.03
C TRP A 44 -2.77 2.75 -9.40
N TYR A 45 -3.28 3.97 -9.49
CA TYR A 45 -2.60 5.16 -8.98
C TYR A 45 -3.57 6.03 -8.19
N PRO A 46 -3.17 6.58 -7.02
CA PRO A 46 -4.06 7.43 -6.24
C PRO A 46 -4.22 8.80 -6.90
N THR A 47 -5.48 9.23 -7.08
CA THR A 47 -5.76 10.57 -7.58
C THR A 47 -6.07 11.54 -6.45
N TYR A 48 -6.14 11.04 -5.22
CA TYR A 48 -6.34 11.86 -4.04
C TYR A 48 -5.32 11.45 -2.98
N LEU A 49 -4.70 12.43 -2.36
CA LEU A 49 -3.91 12.24 -1.14
C LEU A 49 -4.28 13.36 -0.16
N PRO A 50 -4.32 13.09 1.14
CA PRO A 50 -4.56 14.16 2.12
C PRO A 50 -3.49 15.25 2.03
N ASP A 51 -3.84 16.44 2.48
CA ASP A 51 -2.90 17.56 2.48
C ASP A 51 -1.63 17.20 3.23
N GLY A 52 -0.49 17.50 2.63
CA GLY A 52 0.81 17.22 3.23
C GLY A 52 1.32 15.81 3.01
N TYR A 53 0.50 14.92 2.42
CA TYR A 53 0.95 13.57 2.12
C TYR A 53 1.53 13.52 0.70
N GLN A 54 2.53 12.68 0.52
CA GLN A 54 3.11 12.51 -0.80
C GLN A 54 3.64 11.07 -0.95
N ILE A 55 3.81 10.66 -2.18
CA ILE A 55 4.47 9.40 -2.49
C ILE A 55 5.96 9.63 -2.30
N THR A 56 6.57 8.89 -1.38
CA THR A 56 7.99 9.08 -1.06
C THR A 56 8.87 7.96 -1.61
N TYR A 57 8.26 6.86 -2.05
CA TYR A 57 9.03 5.74 -2.58
C TYR A 57 8.12 4.86 -3.44
N ALA A 58 8.69 4.23 -4.46
CA ALA A 58 7.97 3.30 -5.32
C ALA A 58 8.87 2.12 -5.70
N GLU A 59 8.27 0.93 -5.79
CA GLU A 59 8.96 -0.26 -6.27
C GLU A 59 8.04 -1.01 -7.23
N GLU A 60 8.62 -1.75 -8.16
CA GLU A 60 7.86 -2.50 -9.12
C GLU A 60 7.93 -4.01 -8.89
N VAL A 61 9.04 -4.51 -8.39
CA VAL A 61 9.29 -5.94 -8.26
C VAL A 61 9.53 -6.29 -6.81
N PRO A 62 8.92 -7.35 -6.28
CA PRO A 62 8.08 -8.36 -6.94
C PRO A 62 6.64 -7.92 -7.18
N ALA A 63 6.21 -6.83 -6.61
CA ALA A 63 4.87 -6.27 -6.81
C ALA A 63 4.96 -4.74 -6.82
N LYS A 64 4.13 -4.08 -7.62
CA LYS A 64 4.09 -2.62 -7.62
C LYS A 64 3.63 -2.14 -6.25
N CYS A 65 4.37 -1.19 -5.69
CA CYS A 65 4.17 -0.75 -4.34
C CYS A 65 4.50 0.73 -4.22
N LEU A 66 3.64 1.47 -3.55
CA LEU A 66 3.84 2.90 -3.29
C LEU A 66 3.88 3.12 -1.78
N LEU A 67 4.89 3.85 -1.33
CA LEU A 67 4.94 4.34 0.05
C LEU A 67 4.45 5.77 0.06
N ILE A 68 3.49 6.05 0.91
CA ILE A 68 2.89 7.37 1.07
C ILE A 68 3.08 7.81 2.51
N GLN A 69 3.59 9.02 2.70
CA GLN A 69 3.89 9.55 4.03
C GLN A 69 3.48 11.01 4.13
N PRO A 70 3.07 11.46 5.34
CA PRO A 70 2.92 12.88 5.58
C PRO A 70 4.30 13.53 5.64
N GLY A 71 4.38 14.80 5.31
CA GLY A 71 5.67 15.51 5.25
C GLY A 71 6.38 15.65 6.58
N THR A 72 5.67 15.47 7.69
CA THR A 72 6.24 15.72 9.01
C THR A 72 6.16 14.52 9.96
N GLY A 73 5.69 13.38 9.52
CA GLY A 73 5.48 12.23 10.40
C GLY A 73 6.21 10.99 9.94
N ALA A 74 6.29 10.04 10.86
CA ALA A 74 6.86 8.74 10.59
C ALA A 74 5.81 7.75 10.12
N GLU A 75 4.53 8.10 10.22
CA GLU A 75 3.45 7.22 9.81
C GLU A 75 3.52 6.97 8.33
N SER A 76 3.18 5.77 7.92
CA SER A 76 3.21 5.41 6.52
C SER A 76 1.99 4.60 6.09
N LEU A 77 1.65 4.76 4.83
CA LEU A 77 0.70 3.94 4.13
C LEU A 77 1.44 3.28 2.97
N ILE A 78 1.29 1.97 2.84
CA ILE A 78 1.83 1.26 1.68
C ILE A 78 0.67 0.70 0.88
N ILE A 79 0.64 1.04 -0.40
CA ILE A 79 -0.32 0.50 -1.35
C ILE A 79 0.42 -0.51 -2.21
N THR A 80 -0.04 -1.75 -2.20
CA THR A 80 0.56 -2.83 -2.99
C THR A 80 -0.48 -3.41 -3.94
N GLU A 81 -0.05 -3.71 -5.17
CA GLU A 81 -0.90 -4.31 -6.17
C GLU A 81 -0.42 -5.72 -6.44
N TYR A 82 -1.31 -6.68 -6.32
CA TYR A 82 -0.99 -8.08 -6.64
C TYR A 82 -1.78 -8.51 -7.85
N SER A 83 -1.18 -9.38 -8.66
CA SER A 83 -1.87 -9.95 -9.82
C SER A 83 -3.09 -10.73 -9.38
N GLN A 84 -4.12 -10.72 -10.20
CA GLN A 84 -5.28 -11.56 -9.97
C GLN A 84 -4.86 -13.02 -9.88
N GLY A 85 -5.50 -13.76 -9.02
CA GLY A 85 -5.14 -15.15 -8.80
C GLY A 85 -4.00 -15.35 -7.80
N THR A 86 -3.36 -14.27 -7.36
CA THR A 86 -2.37 -14.36 -6.29
C THR A 86 -3.07 -14.75 -5.00
N GLU A 87 -2.56 -15.77 -4.34
CA GLU A 87 -3.09 -16.18 -3.06
C GLU A 87 -2.38 -15.38 -1.98
N ILE A 88 -3.12 -14.51 -1.30
CA ILE A 88 -2.58 -13.68 -0.24
C ILE A 88 -3.23 -14.13 1.06
N SER A 89 -2.41 -14.43 2.04
CA SER A 89 -2.93 -14.75 3.35
C SER A 89 -2.12 -14.03 4.41
N TYR A 90 -2.73 -13.81 5.54
CA TYR A 90 -2.15 -13.02 6.61
C TYR A 90 -2.14 -13.82 7.90
N ASP A 91 -1.14 -13.57 8.74
CA ASP A 91 -1.21 -14.04 10.09
C ASP A 91 -2.19 -13.13 10.83
N THR A 92 -3.35 -13.68 11.16
CA THR A 92 -4.42 -12.87 11.75
C THR A 92 -4.51 -13.03 13.26
N GLU A 93 -3.56 -13.69 13.88
CA GLU A 93 -3.52 -13.83 15.33
C GLU A 93 -3.46 -12.43 15.96
N HIS A 94 -4.24 -12.23 17.01
CA HIS A 94 -4.34 -10.94 17.72
C HIS A 94 -4.87 -9.79 16.83
N SER A 95 -5.68 -10.11 15.84
CA SER A 95 -6.30 -9.10 14.97
C SER A 95 -7.81 -9.19 15.03
N GLN A 96 -8.48 -8.17 14.51
CA GLN A 96 -9.92 -8.16 14.29
C GLN A 96 -10.18 -8.06 12.80
N ILE A 97 -10.94 -9.01 12.29
CA ILE A 97 -11.26 -9.08 10.87
C ILE A 97 -12.71 -8.67 10.66
N SER A 98 -12.94 -7.80 9.70
CA SER A 98 -14.28 -7.40 9.31
C SER A 98 -14.36 -7.24 7.79
N ASP A 99 -15.58 -7.20 7.28
CA ASP A 99 -15.80 -6.91 5.87
C ASP A 99 -15.76 -5.41 5.66
N ILE A 100 -15.35 -5.00 4.47
CA ILE A 100 -15.36 -3.61 4.08
C ILE A 100 -15.77 -3.50 2.62
N GLN A 101 -16.41 -2.40 2.26
CA GLN A 101 -16.76 -2.13 0.87
C GLN A 101 -16.11 -0.83 0.45
N ILE A 102 -15.33 -0.88 -0.62
CA ILE A 102 -14.69 0.28 -1.23
C ILE A 102 -15.34 0.45 -2.60
N LEU A 103 -16.15 1.48 -2.78
CA LEU A 103 -17.00 1.63 -3.96
C LEU A 103 -17.86 0.38 -4.11
N ASN A 104 -17.78 -0.33 -5.23
CA ASN A 104 -18.50 -1.57 -5.44
C ASN A 104 -17.63 -2.82 -5.17
N TYR A 105 -16.42 -2.64 -4.65
CA TYR A 105 -15.54 -3.76 -4.36
C TYR A 105 -15.71 -4.23 -2.93
N LEU A 106 -15.84 -5.54 -2.75
CA LEU A 106 -15.94 -6.12 -1.41
C LEU A 106 -14.59 -6.65 -1.00
N GLY A 107 -14.19 -6.37 0.22
CA GLY A 107 -12.89 -6.78 0.73
C GLY A 107 -12.90 -7.03 2.22
N LYS A 108 -11.71 -7.12 2.76
CA LYS A 108 -11.49 -7.38 4.18
C LYS A 108 -10.67 -6.26 4.81
N ARG A 109 -11.01 -5.99 6.06
CA ARG A 109 -10.27 -5.08 6.91
C ARG A 109 -9.71 -5.91 8.06
N ILE A 110 -8.41 -5.85 8.26
CA ILE A 110 -7.72 -6.61 9.30
C ILE A 110 -7.03 -5.59 10.21
N ALA A 111 -7.53 -5.43 11.42
CA ALA A 111 -7.01 -4.45 12.36
C ALA A 111 -6.10 -5.12 13.38
N PHE A 112 -4.84 -4.73 13.37
CA PHE A 112 -3.85 -5.12 14.36
C PHE A 112 -3.65 -3.98 15.36
N GLU A 113 -2.84 -4.17 16.37
CA GLU A 113 -2.62 -3.15 17.37
C GLU A 113 -1.97 -1.88 16.79
N ASN A 114 -0.96 -2.04 15.96
CA ASN A 114 -0.18 -0.93 15.45
C ASN A 114 -0.48 -0.51 14.02
N HIS A 115 -1.23 -1.30 13.29
CA HIS A 115 -1.53 -1.04 11.89
C HIS A 115 -2.82 -1.74 11.47
N THR A 116 -3.33 -1.36 10.32
CA THR A 116 -4.52 -1.97 9.72
C THR A 116 -4.22 -2.29 8.26
N ILE A 117 -4.82 -3.36 7.77
CA ILE A 117 -4.75 -3.74 6.36
C ILE A 117 -6.16 -3.74 5.80
N ILE A 118 -6.34 -3.08 4.65
CA ILE A 118 -7.56 -3.17 3.86
C ILE A 118 -7.14 -3.76 2.52
N ALA A 119 -7.81 -4.83 2.10
CA ALA A 119 -7.49 -5.50 0.85
C ALA A 119 -8.76 -5.91 0.12
N TYR A 120 -8.79 -5.71 -1.19
CA TYR A 120 -9.95 -6.07 -2.01
C TYR A 120 -9.52 -6.37 -3.45
N PRO A 121 -10.21 -7.31 -4.12
CA PRO A 121 -9.95 -7.56 -5.54
C PRO A 121 -10.72 -6.56 -6.40
N THR A 122 -10.10 -6.15 -7.49
CA THR A 122 -10.73 -5.36 -8.53
C THR A 122 -10.85 -6.22 -9.78
N GLU A 123 -11.25 -5.64 -10.91
CA GLU A 123 -11.33 -6.39 -12.18
C GLU A 123 -9.95 -6.75 -12.70
N THR A 124 -8.91 -6.05 -12.28
CA THR A 124 -7.58 -6.20 -12.82
C THR A 124 -6.56 -6.73 -11.82
N MET A 125 -6.57 -6.19 -10.62
CA MET A 125 -5.54 -6.49 -9.60
C MET A 125 -6.20 -6.63 -8.25
N ILE A 126 -5.46 -7.17 -7.28
CA ILE A 126 -5.82 -7.10 -5.88
C ILE A 126 -5.08 -5.92 -5.28
N LEU A 127 -5.79 -5.01 -4.65
CA LEU A 127 -5.21 -3.84 -3.99
C LEU A 127 -5.13 -4.06 -2.48
N GLU A 128 -4.00 -3.70 -1.89
CA GLU A 128 -3.79 -3.79 -0.46
C GLU A 128 -3.29 -2.46 0.07
N PHE A 129 -3.94 -1.98 1.13
CA PHE A 129 -3.57 -0.75 1.82
C PHE A 129 -3.15 -1.13 3.24
N ARG A 130 -1.89 -0.97 3.57
CA ARG A 130 -1.38 -1.21 4.91
C ARG A 130 -0.98 0.13 5.51
N PHE A 131 -1.57 0.50 6.62
CA PHE A 131 -1.34 1.82 7.20
C PHE A 131 -1.18 1.77 8.72
N ASP A 132 -0.33 2.66 9.23
CA ASP A 132 -0.06 2.78 10.65
C ASP A 132 -1.26 3.38 11.39
N ALA A 133 -1.36 3.06 12.68
CA ALA A 133 -2.47 3.50 13.50
C ALA A 133 -2.62 5.02 13.57
N GLY A 134 -1.56 5.77 13.34
CA GLY A 134 -1.61 7.23 13.36
C GLY A 134 -2.25 7.85 12.13
N ILE A 135 -2.48 7.09 11.07
CA ILE A 135 -3.15 7.60 9.87
C ILE A 135 -4.65 7.36 10.01
N PRO A 136 -5.49 8.40 9.88
CA PRO A 136 -6.93 8.22 9.99
C PRO A 136 -7.45 7.27 8.91
N GLU A 137 -8.17 6.24 9.33
CA GLU A 137 -8.69 5.25 8.40
C GLU A 137 -9.60 5.87 7.34
N GLN A 138 -10.40 6.87 7.70
CA GLN A 138 -11.27 7.53 6.74
C GLN A 138 -10.49 8.18 5.60
N GLU A 139 -9.27 8.63 5.86
CA GLU A 139 -8.42 9.17 4.79
C GLU A 139 -7.91 8.06 3.89
N VAL A 140 -7.56 6.90 4.46
CA VAL A 140 -7.14 5.74 3.66
C VAL A 140 -8.29 5.26 2.78
N VAL A 141 -9.51 5.21 3.33
CA VAL A 141 -10.70 4.83 2.56
C VAL A 141 -10.91 5.81 1.41
N LYS A 142 -10.74 7.11 1.67
CA LYS A 142 -10.89 8.12 0.63
C LYS A 142 -9.84 7.97 -0.46
N ILE A 143 -8.60 7.64 -0.09
CA ILE A 143 -7.56 7.32 -1.08
C ILE A 143 -8.00 6.12 -1.92
N ALA A 144 -8.47 5.06 -1.26
CA ALA A 144 -8.91 3.84 -1.95
C ALA A 144 -10.08 4.10 -2.90
N GLU A 145 -11.00 4.97 -2.50
CA GLU A 145 -12.14 5.34 -3.34
C GLU A 145 -11.75 6.23 -4.52
N ASN A 146 -10.56 6.76 -4.52
CA ASN A 146 -10.06 7.65 -5.56
C ASN A 146 -8.81 7.09 -6.25
N MET A 147 -8.68 5.78 -6.29
CA MET A 147 -7.66 5.13 -7.12
C MET A 147 -8.16 5.06 -8.56
N GLU A 148 -7.26 5.22 -9.49
CA GLU A 148 -7.57 5.12 -10.91
C GLU A 148 -6.67 4.09 -11.55
N TYR A 149 -7.24 3.25 -12.42
CA TYR A 149 -6.47 2.26 -13.17
C TYR A 149 -5.91 2.89 -14.43
N ILE A 150 -4.60 2.77 -14.59
CA ILE A 150 -3.88 3.32 -15.74
C ILE A 150 -3.55 2.15 -16.67
N ALA A 151 -4.29 2.02 -17.75
CA ALA A 151 -4.09 0.93 -18.69
C ALA A 151 -2.84 1.17 -19.52
N GLY A 152 -2.13 0.11 -19.82
CA GLY A 152 -0.99 0.16 -20.72
C GLY A 152 -1.42 0.37 -22.16
N SER A 153 -0.50 0.81 -22.96
CA SER A 153 -0.75 1.08 -24.39
C SER A 153 -0.61 -0.18 -25.24
#